data_52671e82596aebc49b172fb2b5bb8ef8
#
_entry.id   52671e82596aebc49b172fb2b5bb8ef8
#
_cell.length_a   1.000
_cell.length_b   1.000
_cell.length_c   1.000
_cell.angle_alpha   90.00
_cell.angle_beta   90.00
_cell.angle_gamma   90.00
#
_symmetry.space_group_name_H-M   'P 1'
#
loop_
_entity.id
_entity.type
_entity.pdbx_description
1 polymer ?
#
loop_
_entity_poly.entity_id
_entity_poly.type
_entity_poly.pdbx_seq_one_letter_code
_entity_poly.pdbx_strand_id
1 'polypeptide(L)'
;MRKTLAVVFTALLVQLAMNYADACGDKTMRVKTGLRYYEPLAKKNPSKVLIYSAALPPGKGAELRDFLNKVGHKATAMDDVSSVKNGIRNSDYDLVLTNLAEAAELQLQVEFSTHKTVVVPVLLKPKAEEKAAAKQYKVIVKNPEDGIDFLIAVSRVMDSKSRNS
;
A
#
# COMPACT_ATOMS: atom_id res chain seq x y z
N MET A 1 -35.29 -21.93 -44.62
CA MET A 1 -34.97 -22.07 -43.17
C MET A 1 -33.49 -22.22 -42.83
N ARG A 2 -32.60 -22.76 -43.70
CA ARG A 2 -31.15 -22.91 -43.39
C ARG A 2 -30.31 -21.58 -43.38
N LYS A 3 -30.74 -20.58 -44.15
CA LYS A 3 -29.99 -19.30 -44.24
C LYS A 3 -30.22 -18.34 -43.05
N THR A 4 -31.35 -18.42 -42.38
CA THR A 4 -31.66 -17.59 -41.18
C THR A 4 -30.94 -18.09 -39.93
N LEU A 5 -30.66 -19.39 -39.84
CA LEU A 5 -29.94 -19.95 -38.68
C LEU A 5 -28.46 -19.54 -38.64
N ALA A 6 -27.82 -19.40 -39.81
CA ALA A 6 -26.42 -19.00 -39.92
C ALA A 6 -26.19 -17.55 -39.47
N VAL A 7 -27.13 -16.63 -39.74
CA VAL A 7 -27.02 -15.22 -39.37
C VAL A 7 -27.18 -15.01 -37.85
N VAL A 8 -28.05 -15.80 -37.20
CA VAL A 8 -28.24 -15.74 -35.75
C VAL A 8 -27.00 -16.24 -35.01
N PHE A 9 -26.34 -17.29 -35.54
CA PHE A 9 -25.13 -17.85 -34.88
C PHE A 9 -23.92 -16.91 -34.98
N THR A 10 -23.76 -16.18 -36.09
CA THR A 10 -22.69 -15.20 -36.26
C THR A 10 -22.90 -13.96 -35.37
N ALA A 11 -24.15 -13.52 -35.19
CA ALA A 11 -24.46 -12.41 -34.30
C ALA A 11 -24.18 -12.76 -32.82
N LEU A 12 -24.42 -13.99 -32.39
CA LEU A 12 -24.16 -14.46 -31.01
C LEU A 12 -22.67 -14.56 -30.70
N LEU A 13 -21.85 -14.98 -31.67
CA LEU A 13 -20.39 -15.07 -31.53
C LEU A 13 -19.72 -13.70 -31.42
N VAL A 14 -20.24 -12.68 -32.10
CA VAL A 14 -19.73 -11.31 -32.02
C VAL A 14 -20.05 -10.69 -30.66
N GLN A 15 -21.20 -10.99 -30.05
CA GLN A 15 -21.54 -10.47 -28.72
C GLN A 15 -20.69 -11.11 -27.61
N LEU A 16 -20.26 -12.38 -27.76
CA LEU A 16 -19.35 -13.05 -26.82
C LEU A 16 -17.93 -12.46 -26.85
N ALA A 17 -17.47 -11.97 -27.99
CA ALA A 17 -16.14 -11.36 -28.13
C ALA A 17 -16.03 -9.94 -27.52
N MET A 18 -17.15 -9.24 -27.35
CA MET A 18 -17.14 -7.87 -26.78
C MET A 18 -17.08 -7.84 -25.24
N ASN A 19 -17.29 -8.97 -24.56
CA ASN A 19 -17.26 -9.01 -23.09
C ASN A 19 -15.89 -9.34 -22.48
N TYR A 20 -14.84 -9.50 -23.28
CA TYR A 20 -13.48 -9.77 -22.79
C TYR A 20 -12.53 -8.57 -22.81
N ALA A 21 -13.01 -7.38 -23.15
CA ALA A 21 -12.17 -6.19 -23.28
C ALA A 21 -12.13 -5.31 -22.03
N ASP A 22 -12.73 -5.71 -20.89
CA ASP A 22 -12.84 -4.84 -19.70
C ASP A 22 -12.04 -5.35 -18.49
N ALA A 23 -10.92 -5.99 -18.68
CA ALA A 23 -10.12 -6.53 -17.58
C ALA A 23 -8.68 -6.01 -17.47
N CYS A 24 -8.37 -4.89 -18.12
CA CYS A 24 -7.12 -4.17 -17.88
C CYS A 24 -7.38 -2.72 -17.53
N GLY A 25 -8.26 -2.48 -16.57
CA GLY A 25 -8.28 -1.21 -15.87
C GLY A 25 -6.97 -1.11 -15.09
N ASP A 26 -6.06 -0.29 -15.59
CA ASP A 26 -4.83 0.09 -14.91
C ASP A 26 -5.22 0.79 -13.59
N LYS A 27 -5.42 -0.01 -12.53
CA LYS A 27 -5.66 0.48 -11.16
C LYS A 27 -4.35 0.99 -10.57
N THR A 28 -3.62 1.79 -11.35
CA THR A 28 -2.43 2.44 -10.83
C THR A 28 -2.85 3.53 -9.86
N MET A 29 -2.24 3.51 -8.68
CA MET A 29 -2.39 4.56 -7.69
C MET A 29 -2.13 5.92 -8.36
N ARG A 30 -3.10 6.84 -8.28
CA ARG A 30 -2.98 8.17 -8.88
C ARG A 30 -1.81 8.91 -8.23
N VAL A 31 -0.81 9.19 -9.03
CA VAL A 31 0.35 9.98 -8.60
C VAL A 31 0.22 11.37 -9.22
N LYS A 32 -0.08 12.36 -8.37
CA LYS A 32 -0.01 13.77 -8.75
C LYS A 32 1.44 14.19 -8.95
N THR A 33 1.65 15.34 -9.56
CA THR A 33 2.96 16.00 -9.77
C THR A 33 3.84 15.92 -8.51
N GLY A 34 4.93 15.17 -8.56
CA GLY A 34 5.83 15.00 -7.40
C GLY A 34 6.62 13.69 -7.41
N LEU A 35 6.16 12.67 -8.14
CA LEU A 35 6.84 11.36 -8.19
C LEU A 35 8.31 11.50 -8.60
N ARG A 36 8.62 12.35 -9.57
CA ARG A 36 9.99 12.60 -10.05
C ARG A 36 10.94 13.08 -8.95
N TYR A 37 10.42 13.67 -7.89
CA TYR A 37 11.22 14.13 -6.76
C TYR A 37 11.58 13.00 -5.80
N TYR A 38 10.63 12.09 -5.53
CA TYR A 38 10.81 11.03 -4.54
C TYR A 38 11.50 9.78 -5.10
N GLU A 39 11.34 9.48 -6.38
CA GLU A 39 11.94 8.32 -7.01
C GLU A 39 13.48 8.28 -6.91
N PRO A 40 14.22 9.36 -7.17
CA PRO A 40 15.68 9.37 -6.98
C PRO A 40 16.10 9.15 -5.52
N LEU A 41 15.33 9.70 -4.56
CA LEU A 41 15.60 9.51 -3.13
C LEU A 41 15.38 8.07 -2.69
N ALA A 42 14.29 7.44 -3.14
CA ALA A 42 13.97 6.05 -2.86
C ALA A 42 15.02 5.10 -3.46
N LYS A 43 15.48 5.35 -4.67
CA LYS A 43 16.54 4.55 -5.31
C LYS A 43 17.89 4.66 -4.59
N LYS A 44 18.21 5.83 -4.03
CA LYS A 44 19.44 6.05 -3.28
C LYS A 44 19.40 5.42 -1.89
N ASN A 45 18.25 5.50 -1.21
CA ASN A 45 18.05 5.00 0.15
C ASN A 45 16.75 4.16 0.21
N PRO A 46 16.76 2.92 -0.32
CA PRO A 46 15.57 2.08 -0.33
C PRO A 46 15.17 1.69 1.09
N SER A 47 13.94 2.02 1.47
CA SER A 47 13.36 1.59 2.74
C SER A 47 12.73 0.20 2.61
N LYS A 48 12.80 -0.60 3.66
CA LYS A 48 12.09 -1.87 3.78
C LYS A 48 10.72 -1.61 4.42
N VAL A 49 9.67 -1.79 3.64
CA VAL A 49 8.29 -1.48 4.03
C VAL A 49 7.47 -2.75 4.16
N LEU A 50 6.91 -2.99 5.34
CA LEU A 50 5.93 -4.04 5.56
C LEU A 50 4.51 -3.45 5.42
N ILE A 51 3.64 -4.12 4.70
CA ILE A 51 2.25 -3.69 4.49
C ILE A 51 1.34 -4.78 5.04
N TYR A 52 0.50 -4.43 6.02
CA TYR A 52 -0.56 -5.32 6.49
C TYR A 52 -1.78 -5.15 5.58
N SER A 53 -1.90 -6.00 4.57
CA SER A 53 -2.91 -5.88 3.52
C SER A 53 -4.33 -6.09 4.01
N ALA A 54 -4.56 -7.03 4.93
CA ALA A 54 -5.90 -7.29 5.48
C ALA A 54 -6.46 -6.10 6.28
N ALA A 55 -5.60 -5.20 6.76
CA ALA A 55 -5.98 -3.97 7.44
C ALA A 55 -6.37 -2.83 6.47
N LEU A 56 -6.19 -3.02 5.16
CA LEU A 56 -6.47 -2.05 4.11
C LEU A 56 -7.66 -2.50 3.25
N PRO A 57 -8.26 -1.63 2.44
CA PRO A 57 -9.28 -2.02 1.48
C PRO A 57 -8.80 -3.14 0.54
N PRO A 58 -9.68 -4.03 0.07
CA PRO A 58 -9.32 -5.14 -0.80
C PRO A 58 -8.49 -4.70 -2.01
N GLY A 59 -7.37 -5.38 -2.26
CA GLY A 59 -6.44 -5.08 -3.34
C GLY A 59 -5.47 -3.92 -3.09
N LYS A 60 -5.75 -3.06 -2.11
CA LYS A 60 -4.92 -1.86 -1.84
C LYS A 60 -3.51 -2.22 -1.35
N GLY A 61 -3.37 -3.28 -0.58
CA GLY A 61 -2.06 -3.76 -0.10
C GLY A 61 -1.13 -4.17 -1.24
N ALA A 62 -1.66 -4.92 -2.22
CA ALA A 62 -0.89 -5.32 -3.40
C ALA A 62 -0.54 -4.13 -4.29
N GLU A 63 -1.51 -3.24 -4.56
CA GLU A 63 -1.31 -2.00 -5.34
C GLU A 63 -0.20 -1.14 -4.71
N LEU A 64 -0.26 -0.94 -3.40
CA LEU A 64 0.72 -0.14 -2.67
C LEU A 64 2.11 -0.79 -2.68
N ARG A 65 2.20 -2.12 -2.51
CA ARG A 65 3.46 -2.86 -2.65
C ARG A 65 4.10 -2.62 -4.01
N ASP A 66 3.32 -2.78 -5.07
CA ASP A 66 3.83 -2.64 -6.45
C ASP A 66 4.25 -1.20 -6.74
N PHE A 67 3.47 -0.22 -6.26
CA PHE A 67 3.82 1.19 -6.35
C PHE A 67 5.14 1.51 -5.64
N LEU A 68 5.30 1.10 -4.36
CA LEU A 68 6.50 1.37 -3.58
C LEU A 68 7.74 0.67 -4.19
N ASN A 69 7.59 -0.56 -4.68
CA ASN A 69 8.66 -1.28 -5.36
C ASN A 69 9.06 -0.59 -6.68
N LYS A 70 8.08 -0.10 -7.45
CA LYS A 70 8.33 0.64 -8.70
C LYS A 70 9.14 1.91 -8.47
N VAL A 71 8.93 2.62 -7.37
CA VAL A 71 9.69 3.84 -7.05
C VAL A 71 11.05 3.57 -6.41
N GLY A 72 11.36 2.33 -6.02
CA GLY A 72 12.68 1.92 -5.54
C GLY A 72 12.77 1.54 -4.05
N HIS A 73 11.64 1.49 -3.33
CA HIS A 73 11.60 0.90 -1.99
C HIS A 73 11.53 -0.63 -2.07
N LYS A 74 11.65 -1.32 -0.92
CA LYS A 74 11.52 -2.77 -0.79
C LYS A 74 10.25 -3.06 0.01
N ALA A 75 9.11 -3.14 -0.67
CA ALA A 75 7.82 -3.35 -0.02
C ALA A 75 7.38 -4.82 -0.08
N THR A 76 6.90 -5.33 1.05
CA THR A 76 6.31 -6.66 1.20
C THR A 76 4.91 -6.52 1.77
N ALA A 77 3.93 -7.16 1.14
CA ALA A 77 2.55 -7.20 1.60
C ALA A 77 2.26 -8.55 2.26
N MET A 78 1.62 -8.54 3.43
CA MET A 78 1.21 -9.72 4.18
C MET A 78 -0.25 -9.58 4.58
N ASP A 79 -1.04 -10.64 4.42
CA ASP A 79 -2.47 -10.64 4.73
C ASP A 79 -2.77 -11.23 6.12
N ASP A 80 -1.89 -12.06 6.63
CA ASP A 80 -2.04 -12.72 7.94
C ASP A 80 -1.33 -11.93 9.05
N VAL A 81 -2.06 -11.67 10.14
CA VAL A 81 -1.55 -10.91 11.28
C VAL A 81 -0.36 -11.58 11.97
N SER A 82 -0.35 -12.91 12.02
CA SER A 82 0.76 -13.66 12.63
C SER A 82 2.04 -13.51 11.81
N SER A 83 1.92 -13.52 10.48
CA SER A 83 3.03 -13.26 9.56
C SER A 83 3.55 -11.82 9.71
N VAL A 84 2.66 -10.84 9.85
CA VAL A 84 3.04 -9.44 10.11
C VAL A 84 3.80 -9.31 11.43
N LYS A 85 3.29 -9.89 12.52
CA LYS A 85 3.96 -9.88 13.83
C LYS A 85 5.33 -10.56 13.80
N ASN A 86 5.42 -11.69 13.12
CA ASN A 86 6.69 -12.39 12.93
C ASN A 86 7.67 -11.58 12.08
N GLY A 87 7.18 -10.92 11.04
CA GLY A 87 7.95 -9.98 10.21
C GLY A 87 8.53 -8.84 11.04
N ILE A 88 7.73 -8.21 11.91
CA ILE A 88 8.18 -7.14 12.80
C ILE A 88 9.26 -7.61 13.77
N ARG A 89 9.12 -8.82 14.33
CA ARG A 89 10.06 -9.34 15.33
C ARG A 89 11.38 -9.83 14.73
N ASN A 90 11.32 -10.49 13.59
CA ASN A 90 12.43 -11.28 13.06
C ASN A 90 13.07 -10.66 11.80
N SER A 91 12.51 -9.60 11.26
CA SER A 91 12.96 -8.96 10.03
C SER A 91 13.23 -7.48 10.24
N ASP A 92 14.21 -7.01 9.49
CA ASP A 92 14.68 -5.62 9.54
C ASP A 92 13.82 -4.73 8.63
N TYR A 93 12.56 -4.47 9.02
CA TYR A 93 11.70 -3.49 8.37
C TYR A 93 11.90 -2.09 8.96
N ASP A 94 11.92 -1.08 8.10
CA ASP A 94 12.00 0.31 8.52
C ASP A 94 10.66 0.82 9.05
N LEU A 95 9.59 0.42 8.40
CA LEU A 95 8.24 0.79 8.80
C LEU A 95 7.23 -0.30 8.45
N VAL A 96 6.09 -0.26 9.16
CA VAL A 96 4.89 -1.06 8.85
C VAL A 96 3.70 -0.14 8.61
N LEU A 97 3.02 -0.35 7.48
CA LEU A 97 1.79 0.33 7.09
C LEU A 97 0.58 -0.52 7.48
N THR A 98 -0.36 0.06 8.21
CA THR A 98 -1.57 -0.60 8.69
C THR A 98 -2.69 0.43 8.85
N ASN A 99 -3.94 0.01 9.10
CA ASN A 99 -4.99 0.95 9.49
C ASN A 99 -4.81 1.42 10.95
N LEU A 100 -5.56 2.44 11.35
CA LEU A 100 -5.47 2.98 12.71
C LEU A 100 -5.93 1.99 13.79
N ALA A 101 -6.90 1.12 13.48
CA ALA A 101 -7.44 0.16 14.45
C ALA A 101 -6.38 -0.88 14.87
N GLU A 102 -5.59 -1.37 13.92
CA GLU A 102 -4.55 -2.38 14.15
C GLU A 102 -3.21 -1.76 14.63
N ALA A 103 -3.05 -0.45 14.47
CA ALA A 103 -1.77 0.20 14.70
C ALA A 103 -1.28 0.09 16.17
N ALA A 104 -2.20 0.15 17.14
CA ALA A 104 -1.85 0.06 18.56
C ALA A 104 -1.28 -1.31 18.92
N GLU A 105 -1.89 -2.40 18.38
CA GLU A 105 -1.41 -3.76 18.63
C GLU A 105 -0.04 -3.99 17.97
N LEU A 106 0.16 -3.51 16.75
CA LEU A 106 1.45 -3.63 16.08
C LEU A 106 2.52 -2.76 16.73
N GLN A 107 2.16 -1.61 17.32
CA GLN A 107 3.09 -0.77 18.08
C GLN A 107 3.66 -1.56 19.30
N LEU A 108 2.83 -2.30 20.02
CA LEU A 108 3.31 -3.17 21.10
C LEU A 108 4.30 -4.22 20.60
N GLN A 109 4.07 -4.81 19.42
CA GLN A 109 5.03 -5.77 18.84
C GLN A 109 6.38 -5.13 18.50
N VAL A 110 6.37 -3.88 18.05
CA VAL A 110 7.62 -3.13 17.78
C VAL A 110 8.41 -2.86 19.06
N GLU A 111 7.74 -2.57 20.17
CA GLU A 111 8.40 -2.33 21.47
C GLU A 111 9.15 -3.56 21.99
N PHE A 112 8.67 -4.76 21.65
CA PHE A 112 9.33 -6.02 21.98
C PHE A 112 10.32 -6.52 20.91
N SER A 113 10.47 -5.77 19.80
CA SER A 113 11.40 -6.11 18.71
C SER A 113 12.78 -5.53 18.98
N THR A 114 13.81 -6.25 18.54
CA THR A 114 15.20 -5.73 18.49
C THR A 114 15.40 -4.69 17.38
N HIS A 115 14.47 -4.63 16.42
CA HIS A 115 14.54 -3.73 15.27
C HIS A 115 13.72 -2.44 15.54
N LYS A 116 14.27 -1.31 15.14
CA LYS A 116 13.59 0.00 15.25
C LYS A 116 12.59 0.21 14.09
N THR A 117 11.58 -0.64 14.01
CA THR A 117 10.49 -0.48 13.04
C THR A 117 9.55 0.64 13.49
N VAL A 118 8.99 1.42 12.57
CA VAL A 118 8.02 2.47 12.87
C VAL A 118 6.63 2.08 12.38
N VAL A 119 5.62 2.12 13.24
CA VAL A 119 4.23 1.91 12.85
C VAL A 119 3.68 3.19 12.24
N VAL A 120 3.15 3.10 11.03
CA VAL A 120 2.57 4.22 10.27
C VAL A 120 1.12 3.92 9.95
N PRO A 121 0.15 4.52 10.68
CA PRO A 121 -1.26 4.34 10.38
C PRO A 121 -1.67 4.99 9.07
N VAL A 122 -2.46 4.26 8.30
CA VAL A 122 -3.16 4.73 7.11
C VAL A 122 -4.60 5.04 7.50
N LEU A 123 -5.03 6.29 7.37
CA LEU A 123 -6.36 6.72 7.77
C LEU A 123 -7.38 6.36 6.69
N LEU A 124 -8.30 5.45 6.99
CA LEU A 124 -9.39 5.07 6.09
C LEU A 124 -10.56 6.07 6.15
N LYS A 125 -10.70 6.76 7.29
CA LYS A 125 -11.68 7.83 7.53
C LYS A 125 -10.99 9.09 8.06
N PRO A 126 -10.22 9.82 7.22
CA PRO A 126 -9.31 10.86 7.69
C PRO A 126 -9.96 11.91 8.59
N LYS A 127 -11.18 12.37 8.25
CA LYS A 127 -11.90 13.40 9.02
C LYS A 127 -12.19 12.99 10.48
N ALA A 128 -12.43 11.69 10.73
CA ALA A 128 -12.75 11.17 12.05
C ALA A 128 -11.49 10.72 12.82
N GLU A 129 -10.50 10.19 12.11
CA GLU A 129 -9.36 9.50 12.69
C GLU A 129 -8.14 10.41 12.92
N GLU A 130 -8.01 11.51 12.16
CA GLU A 130 -6.79 12.35 12.14
C GLU A 130 -6.41 12.87 13.52
N LYS A 131 -7.37 13.41 14.26
CA LYS A 131 -7.10 14.00 15.59
C LYS A 131 -6.61 12.97 16.61
N ALA A 132 -7.14 11.75 16.55
CA ALA A 132 -6.72 10.65 17.42
C ALA A 132 -5.36 10.12 17.01
N ALA A 133 -5.15 9.87 15.73
CA ALA A 133 -3.90 9.38 15.17
C ALA A 133 -2.72 10.35 15.42
N ALA A 134 -2.92 11.66 15.22
CA ALA A 134 -1.88 12.69 15.40
C ALA A 134 -1.40 12.84 16.84
N LYS A 135 -2.18 12.38 17.83
CA LYS A 135 -1.75 12.37 19.25
C LYS A 135 -0.80 11.22 19.56
N GLN A 136 -0.89 10.11 18.85
CA GLN A 136 -0.19 8.86 19.16
C GLN A 136 0.96 8.59 18.19
N TYR A 137 0.81 8.98 16.93
CA TYR A 137 1.76 8.65 15.86
C TYR A 137 2.39 9.90 15.27
N LYS A 138 3.71 9.90 15.16
CA LYS A 138 4.48 11.02 14.58
C LYS A 138 4.30 11.11 13.05
N VAL A 139 4.07 9.97 12.41
CA VAL A 139 3.87 9.87 10.97
C VAL A 139 2.57 9.13 10.71
N ILE A 140 1.71 9.70 9.86
CA ILE A 140 0.42 9.14 9.44
C ILE A 140 0.23 9.37 7.95
N VAL A 141 -0.46 8.46 7.27
CA VAL A 141 -0.93 8.64 5.88
C VAL A 141 -2.38 9.11 5.93
N LYS A 142 -2.64 10.33 5.44
CA LYS A 142 -3.97 10.97 5.52
C LYS A 142 -4.84 10.68 4.32
N ASN A 143 -4.24 10.53 3.15
CA ASN A 143 -4.96 10.28 1.90
C ASN A 143 -4.46 8.98 1.26
N PRO A 144 -5.09 7.83 1.56
CA PRO A 144 -4.65 6.54 1.05
C PRO A 144 -4.83 6.34 -0.46
N GLU A 145 -5.51 7.27 -1.12
CA GLU A 145 -5.65 7.25 -2.59
C GLU A 145 -4.51 7.96 -3.31
N ASP A 146 -3.70 8.74 -2.60
CA ASP A 146 -2.57 9.47 -3.16
C ASP A 146 -1.24 8.77 -2.82
N GLY A 147 -0.56 8.23 -3.83
CA GLY A 147 0.74 7.59 -3.68
C GLY A 147 1.81 8.51 -3.09
N ILE A 148 1.69 9.82 -3.29
CA ILE A 148 2.63 10.80 -2.73
C ILE A 148 2.55 10.84 -1.20
N ASP A 149 1.38 10.70 -0.59
CA ASP A 149 1.24 10.69 0.86
C ASP A 149 2.02 9.53 1.50
N PHE A 150 2.07 8.36 0.82
CA PHE A 150 2.91 7.24 1.26
C PHE A 150 4.40 7.54 1.13
N LEU A 151 4.83 8.16 0.03
CA LEU A 151 6.24 8.53 -0.16
C LEU A 151 6.69 9.59 0.85
N ILE A 152 5.84 10.56 1.17
CA ILE A 152 6.08 11.53 2.23
C ILE A 152 6.22 10.84 3.59
N ALA A 153 5.34 9.89 3.89
CA ALA A 153 5.39 9.13 5.14
C ALA A 153 6.68 8.32 5.25
N VAL A 154 7.06 7.58 4.21
CA VAL A 154 8.32 6.83 4.15
C VAL A 154 9.52 7.76 4.34
N SER A 155 9.59 8.88 3.62
CA SER A 155 10.68 9.85 3.75
C SER A 155 10.80 10.39 5.17
N ARG A 156 9.70 10.78 5.82
CA ARG A 156 9.69 11.26 7.20
C ARG A 156 10.20 10.23 8.21
N VAL A 157 9.84 8.95 8.02
CA VAL A 157 10.36 7.86 8.86
C VAL A 157 11.87 7.76 8.69
N MET A 158 12.37 7.74 7.45
CA MET A 158 13.82 7.62 7.17
C MET A 158 14.61 8.81 7.72
N ASP A 159 14.08 10.04 7.56
CA ASP A 159 14.70 11.24 8.11
C ASP A 159 14.75 11.22 9.64
N SER A 160 13.73 10.64 10.29
CA SER A 160 13.71 10.50 11.74
C SER A 160 14.73 9.47 12.24
N LYS A 161 14.91 8.38 11.50
CA LYS A 161 15.90 7.34 11.82
C LYS A 161 17.33 7.87 11.66
N SER A 162 17.62 8.58 10.58
CA SER A 162 18.95 9.13 10.30
C SER A 162 19.42 10.15 11.34
N ARG A 163 18.48 10.86 11.99
CA ARG A 163 18.80 11.83 13.06
C ARG A 163 19.04 11.17 14.43
N ASN A 164 18.61 9.92 14.60
CA ASN A 164 18.70 9.18 15.86
C ASN A 164 19.75 8.05 15.83
N SER A 165 20.51 7.94 14.73
CA SER A 165 21.65 7.03 14.53
C SER A 165 22.96 7.79 14.70
#